data_9882aa6a2ab1e53729a206b66f2f48aa
#
_entry.id   9882aa6a2ab1e53729a206b66f2f48aa
#
_cell.length_a   1.000
_cell.length_b   1.000
_cell.length_c   1.000
_cell.angle_alpha   90.00
_cell.angle_beta   90.00
_cell.angle_gamma   90.00
#
_symmetry.space_group_name_H-M   'P 1'
#
loop_
_entity.id
_entity.type
_entity.pdbx_description
1 polymer ?
#
loop_
_entity_poly.entity_id
_entity_poly.type
_entity_poly.pdbx_seq_one_letter_code
_entity_poly.pdbx_strand_id
1 'polypeptide(L)'
;SDMDSLYREMSLTIETQFIQGLSEPLTGETWQARLRELIDRRITNFETITPFKRAEAAYRHRSRFLQSDLQRMNTWLREALIRVLPESIRQDASRFEILDLLLSFESWDRLRRDQALSPDQAREALERAVDALLA
;
A
#
# COMPACT_ATOMS: atom_id res chain seq x y z
N SER A 1 -6.89 -23.74 -13.39
CA SER A 1 -5.87 -24.65 -12.91
C SER A 1 -5.81 -24.65 -11.38
N ASP A 2 -5.22 -25.66 -10.82
CA ASP A 2 -5.06 -25.76 -9.35
C ASP A 2 -4.23 -24.60 -8.79
N MET A 3 -3.22 -24.15 -9.51
CA MET A 3 -2.41 -22.99 -9.12
C MET A 3 -3.22 -21.72 -9.13
N ASP A 4 -4.06 -21.52 -10.13
CA ASP A 4 -4.93 -20.35 -10.22
C ASP A 4 -5.92 -20.31 -9.07
N SER A 5 -6.52 -21.46 -8.75
CA SER A 5 -7.43 -21.59 -7.60
C SER A 5 -6.73 -21.32 -6.27
N LEU A 6 -5.51 -21.82 -6.10
CA LEU A 6 -4.70 -21.57 -4.90
C LEU A 6 -4.42 -20.09 -4.71
N TYR A 7 -3.92 -19.41 -5.77
CA TYR A 7 -3.63 -17.98 -5.70
C TYR A 7 -4.89 -17.16 -5.45
N ARG A 8 -6.01 -17.55 -6.06
CA ARG A 8 -7.29 -16.88 -5.83
C ARG A 8 -7.70 -16.96 -4.37
N GLU A 9 -7.61 -18.15 -3.76
CA GLU A 9 -7.97 -18.36 -2.36
C GLU A 9 -7.05 -17.57 -1.41
N MET A 10 -5.74 -17.61 -1.65
CA MET A 10 -4.76 -16.85 -0.87
C MET A 10 -4.98 -15.36 -1.00
N SER A 11 -5.27 -14.90 -2.21
CA SER A 11 -5.53 -13.49 -2.50
C SER A 11 -6.78 -13.00 -1.76
N LEU A 12 -7.85 -13.78 -1.76
CA LEU A 12 -9.07 -13.43 -1.03
C LEU A 12 -8.85 -13.35 0.48
N THR A 13 -8.06 -14.25 1.02
CA THR A 13 -7.72 -14.23 2.45
C THR A 13 -6.95 -12.97 2.82
N ILE A 14 -5.95 -12.62 2.03
CA ILE A 14 -5.15 -11.41 2.24
C ILE A 14 -6.00 -10.16 2.05
N GLU A 15 -6.84 -10.13 1.03
CA GLU A 15 -7.77 -9.04 0.78
C GLU A 15 -8.68 -8.80 1.98
N THR A 16 -9.23 -9.86 2.56
CA THR A 16 -10.08 -9.77 3.75
C THR A 16 -9.34 -9.16 4.93
N GLN A 17 -8.13 -9.64 5.21
CA GLN A 17 -7.29 -9.10 6.27
C GLN A 17 -6.93 -7.63 6.02
N PHE A 18 -6.64 -7.30 4.78
CA PHE A 18 -6.29 -5.94 4.37
C PHE A 18 -7.47 -4.98 4.59
N ILE A 19 -8.68 -5.39 4.19
CA ILE A 19 -9.90 -4.61 4.41
C ILE A 19 -10.14 -4.40 5.90
N GLN A 20 -10.01 -5.43 6.71
CA GLN A 20 -10.20 -5.33 8.16
C GLN A 20 -9.25 -4.29 8.77
N GLY A 21 -7.98 -4.32 8.38
CA GLY A 21 -7.01 -3.34 8.85
C GLY A 21 -7.32 -1.92 8.43
N LEU A 22 -7.87 -1.74 7.22
CA LEU A 22 -8.26 -0.42 6.70
C LEU A 22 -9.60 0.07 7.21
N SER A 23 -10.47 -0.83 7.71
CA SER A 23 -11.82 -0.49 8.17
C SER A 23 -11.84 0.12 9.56
N GLU A 24 -10.80 -0.07 10.35
CA GLU A 24 -10.71 0.55 11.67
C GLU A 24 -10.58 2.06 11.52
N PRO A 25 -11.41 2.86 12.25
CA PRO A 25 -11.33 4.31 12.16
C PRO A 25 -9.95 4.83 12.54
N LEU A 26 -9.48 5.84 11.82
CA LEU A 26 -8.28 6.57 12.18
C LEU A 26 -8.62 7.51 13.35
N THR A 27 -7.75 7.55 14.37
CA THR A 27 -8.02 8.25 15.61
C THR A 27 -7.35 9.62 15.70
N GLY A 28 -6.44 9.95 14.79
CA GLY A 28 -5.74 11.23 14.80
C GLY A 28 -6.68 12.43 14.70
N GLU A 29 -6.38 13.49 15.47
CA GLU A 29 -7.21 14.68 15.49
C GLU A 29 -7.02 15.57 14.25
N THR A 30 -5.85 15.47 13.60
CA THR A 30 -5.53 16.22 12.37
C THR A 30 -5.38 15.27 11.20
N TRP A 31 -5.49 15.81 9.98
CA TRP A 31 -5.26 14.97 8.81
C TRP A 31 -3.80 14.47 8.75
N GLN A 32 -2.84 15.25 9.23
CA GLN A 32 -1.44 14.82 9.31
C GLN A 32 -1.27 13.61 10.24
N ALA A 33 -1.90 13.66 11.41
CA ALA A 33 -1.88 12.53 12.35
C ALA A 33 -2.56 11.29 11.77
N ARG A 34 -3.69 11.47 11.08
CA ARG A 34 -4.39 10.36 10.41
C ARG A 34 -3.56 9.78 9.26
N LEU A 35 -2.87 10.63 8.51
CA LEU A 35 -1.99 10.16 7.43
C LEU A 35 -0.86 9.31 8.01
N ARG A 36 -0.27 9.72 9.12
CA ARG A 36 0.79 8.94 9.77
C ARG A 36 0.28 7.58 10.26
N GLU A 37 -0.91 7.53 10.84
CA GLU A 37 -1.55 6.26 11.19
C GLU A 37 -1.76 5.37 9.95
N LEU A 38 -2.21 5.95 8.85
CA LEU A 38 -2.41 5.23 7.59
C LEU A 38 -1.10 4.64 7.08
N ILE A 39 -0.02 5.41 7.12
CA ILE A 39 1.31 4.95 6.71
C ILE A 39 1.76 3.79 7.58
N ASP A 40 1.61 3.90 8.90
CA ASP A 40 1.98 2.83 9.83
C ASP A 40 1.21 1.54 9.55
N ARG A 41 -0.08 1.63 9.29
CA ARG A 41 -0.91 0.47 8.94
C ARG A 41 -0.46 -0.16 7.63
N ARG A 42 -0.15 0.66 6.62
CA ARG A 42 0.34 0.15 5.33
C ARG A 42 1.66 -0.59 5.49
N ILE A 43 2.60 -0.02 6.22
CA ILE A 43 3.92 -0.65 6.43
C ILE A 43 3.75 -2.02 7.10
N THR A 44 2.95 -2.09 8.16
CA THR A 44 2.66 -3.35 8.85
C THR A 44 2.03 -4.37 7.89
N ASN A 45 1.04 -3.96 7.11
CA ASN A 45 0.38 -4.84 6.16
C ASN A 45 1.31 -5.28 5.04
N PHE A 46 2.11 -4.37 4.50
CA PHE A 46 3.06 -4.69 3.42
C PHE A 46 4.11 -5.69 3.89
N GLU A 47 4.63 -5.55 5.11
CA GLU A 47 5.57 -6.52 5.67
C GLU A 47 4.92 -7.91 5.79
N THR A 48 3.67 -7.95 6.21
CA THR A 48 2.94 -9.22 6.36
C THR A 48 2.68 -9.91 5.03
N ILE A 49 2.30 -9.16 3.99
CA ILE A 49 1.90 -9.75 2.70
C ILE A 49 3.06 -9.93 1.72
N THR A 50 4.26 -9.43 2.04
CA THR A 50 5.40 -9.45 1.11
C THR A 50 5.69 -10.84 0.52
N PRO A 51 5.79 -11.94 1.31
CA PRO A 51 6.10 -13.25 0.73
C PRO A 51 5.05 -13.67 -0.30
N PHE A 52 3.78 -13.43 -0.02
CA PHE A 52 2.69 -13.75 -0.95
C PHE A 52 2.75 -12.89 -2.21
N LYS A 53 2.95 -11.58 -2.05
CA LYS A 53 3.02 -10.66 -3.19
C LYS A 53 4.18 -10.98 -4.13
N ARG A 54 5.31 -11.42 -3.59
CA ARG A 54 6.45 -11.85 -4.39
C ARG A 54 6.14 -13.13 -5.18
N ALA A 55 5.51 -14.10 -4.53
CA ALA A 55 5.10 -15.34 -5.20
C ALA A 55 4.06 -15.06 -6.29
N GLU A 56 3.08 -14.22 -5.98
CA GLU A 56 2.02 -13.80 -6.91
C GLU A 56 2.59 -13.08 -8.13
N ALA A 57 3.59 -12.22 -7.94
CA ALA A 57 4.19 -11.44 -9.02
C ALA A 57 4.77 -12.33 -10.12
N ALA A 58 5.35 -13.48 -9.75
CA ALA A 58 5.89 -14.43 -10.71
C ALA A 58 4.80 -15.11 -11.56
N TYR A 59 3.58 -15.21 -11.06
CA TYR A 59 2.47 -15.90 -11.71
C TYR A 59 1.45 -14.95 -12.34
N ARG A 60 1.48 -13.67 -12.00
CA ARG A 60 0.45 -12.67 -12.35
C ARG A 60 0.16 -12.60 -13.85
N HIS A 61 1.18 -12.70 -14.68
CA HIS A 61 1.02 -12.62 -16.14
C HIS A 61 0.19 -13.76 -16.73
N ARG A 62 -0.03 -14.84 -15.97
CA ARG A 62 -0.83 -16.00 -16.37
C ARG A 62 -2.25 -15.98 -15.81
N SER A 63 -2.59 -14.99 -14.98
CA SER A 63 -3.86 -14.96 -14.29
C SER A 63 -4.52 -13.59 -14.41
N ARG A 64 -5.67 -13.54 -15.10
CA ARG A 64 -6.51 -12.34 -15.17
C ARG A 64 -7.04 -11.97 -13.77
N PHE A 65 -7.30 -12.97 -12.95
CA PHE A 65 -7.75 -12.75 -11.57
C PHE A 65 -6.72 -11.96 -10.77
N LEU A 66 -5.45 -12.37 -10.83
CA LEU A 66 -4.38 -11.68 -10.11
C LEU A 66 -4.14 -10.27 -10.62
N GLN A 67 -4.29 -10.06 -11.95
CA GLN A 67 -4.19 -8.73 -12.53
C GLN A 67 -5.31 -7.82 -12.02
N SER A 68 -6.54 -8.32 -12.00
CA SER A 68 -7.70 -7.59 -11.49
C SER A 68 -7.59 -7.33 -9.99
N ASP A 69 -7.05 -8.28 -9.24
CA ASP A 69 -6.83 -8.18 -7.80
C ASP A 69 -5.84 -7.06 -7.47
N LEU A 70 -4.76 -6.96 -8.23
CA LEU A 70 -3.80 -5.88 -8.08
C LEU A 70 -4.45 -4.52 -8.32
N GLN A 71 -5.28 -4.41 -9.36
CA GLN A 71 -6.00 -3.17 -9.67
C GLN A 71 -6.96 -2.79 -8.55
N ARG A 72 -7.68 -3.75 -7.98
CA ARG A 72 -8.59 -3.51 -6.85
C ARG A 72 -7.84 -3.03 -5.61
N MET A 73 -6.72 -3.66 -5.30
CA MET A 73 -5.87 -3.27 -4.18
C MET A 73 -5.37 -1.83 -4.36
N ASN A 74 -4.87 -1.50 -5.54
CA ASN A 74 -4.39 -0.16 -5.84
C ASN A 74 -5.52 0.88 -5.73
N THR A 75 -6.71 0.55 -6.20
CA THR A 75 -7.88 1.43 -6.08
C THR A 75 -8.23 1.69 -4.60
N TRP A 76 -8.22 0.66 -3.79
CA TRP A 76 -8.49 0.78 -2.36
C TRP A 76 -7.48 1.65 -1.63
N LEU A 77 -6.20 1.43 -1.90
CA LEU A 77 -5.13 2.24 -1.32
C LEU A 77 -5.30 3.70 -1.69
N ARG A 78 -5.63 3.96 -2.93
CA ARG A 78 -5.87 5.30 -3.44
C ARG A 78 -7.07 5.96 -2.79
N GLU A 79 -8.18 5.24 -2.66
CA GLU A 79 -9.39 5.76 -2.02
C GLU A 79 -9.19 6.05 -0.53
N ALA A 80 -8.45 5.21 0.17
CA ALA A 80 -8.11 5.43 1.57
C ALA A 80 -7.30 6.72 1.74
N LEU A 81 -6.37 6.96 0.83
CA LEU A 81 -5.56 8.17 0.82
C LEU A 81 -6.42 9.41 0.55
N ILE A 82 -7.33 9.34 -0.41
CA ILE A 82 -8.26 10.44 -0.73
C ILE A 82 -9.07 10.84 0.51
N ARG A 83 -9.52 9.87 1.29
CA ARG A 83 -10.34 10.14 2.49
C ARG A 83 -9.58 10.86 3.60
N VAL A 84 -8.26 10.72 3.63
CA VAL A 84 -7.43 11.34 4.68
C VAL A 84 -6.96 12.73 4.29
N LEU A 85 -6.65 12.95 3.01
CA LEU A 85 -6.01 14.18 2.55
C LEU A 85 -6.98 15.36 2.47
N PRO A 86 -6.53 16.59 2.79
CA PRO A 86 -7.33 17.77 2.57
C PRO A 86 -7.45 18.07 1.07
N GLU A 87 -8.46 18.83 0.71
CA GLU A 87 -8.76 19.15 -0.69
C GLU A 87 -7.58 19.84 -1.39
N SER A 88 -6.86 20.72 -0.69
CA SER A 88 -5.70 21.43 -1.25
C SER A 88 -4.62 20.51 -1.79
N ILE A 89 -4.42 19.34 -1.15
CA ILE A 89 -3.45 18.34 -1.61
C ILE A 89 -4.07 17.49 -2.71
N ARG A 90 -5.33 17.07 -2.54
CA ARG A 90 -6.01 16.25 -3.55
C ARG A 90 -6.13 16.93 -4.90
N GLN A 91 -6.28 18.25 -4.92
CA GLN A 91 -6.39 19.06 -6.15
C GLN A 91 -5.04 19.31 -6.83
N ASP A 92 -3.94 19.16 -6.10
CA ASP A 92 -2.60 19.20 -6.69
C ASP A 92 -2.31 17.84 -7.26
N ALA A 93 -2.64 17.62 -8.53
CA ALA A 93 -2.61 16.33 -9.18
C ALA A 93 -1.24 15.65 -9.09
N SER A 94 -0.17 16.39 -9.37
CA SER A 94 1.19 15.83 -9.32
C SER A 94 1.57 15.40 -7.90
N ARG A 95 1.26 16.24 -6.91
CA ARG A 95 1.57 15.94 -5.51
C ARG A 95 0.81 14.70 -5.05
N PHE A 96 -0.46 14.58 -5.40
CA PHE A 96 -1.26 13.42 -5.05
C PHE A 96 -0.71 12.14 -5.69
N GLU A 97 -0.35 12.18 -6.97
CA GLU A 97 0.18 11.00 -7.65
C GLU A 97 1.54 10.57 -7.10
N ILE A 98 2.40 11.52 -6.73
CA ILE A 98 3.67 11.20 -6.10
C ILE A 98 3.42 10.52 -4.74
N LEU A 99 2.49 11.05 -3.96
CA LEU A 99 2.17 10.48 -2.65
C LEU A 99 1.62 9.05 -2.78
N ASP A 100 0.72 8.82 -3.72
CA ASP A 100 0.17 7.49 -4.00
C ASP A 100 1.28 6.52 -4.41
N LEU A 101 2.21 6.95 -5.25
CA LEU A 101 3.37 6.16 -5.65
C LEU A 101 4.26 5.82 -4.46
N LEU A 102 4.60 6.81 -3.64
CA LEU A 102 5.45 6.61 -2.46
C LEU A 102 4.84 5.62 -1.46
N LEU A 103 3.51 5.63 -1.33
CA LEU A 103 2.80 4.79 -0.37
C LEU A 103 2.30 3.47 -0.97
N SER A 104 2.81 3.09 -2.14
CA SER A 104 2.48 1.83 -2.79
C SER A 104 3.29 0.67 -2.20
N PHE A 105 2.78 -0.56 -2.41
CA PHE A 105 3.53 -1.77 -2.07
C PHE A 105 4.84 -1.84 -2.84
N GLU A 106 4.82 -1.48 -4.12
CA GLU A 106 6.01 -1.54 -4.99
C GLU A 106 7.15 -0.66 -4.48
N SER A 107 6.83 0.54 -3.99
CA SER A 107 7.84 1.42 -3.38
C SER A 107 8.43 0.80 -2.12
N TRP A 108 7.60 0.25 -1.26
CA TRP A 108 8.05 -0.43 -0.04
C TRP A 108 8.93 -1.63 -0.37
N ASP A 109 8.49 -2.48 -1.29
CA ASP A 109 9.23 -3.67 -1.70
C ASP A 109 10.59 -3.31 -2.30
N ARG A 110 10.65 -2.23 -3.10
CA ARG A 110 11.92 -1.74 -3.64
C ARG A 110 12.88 -1.32 -2.53
N LEU A 111 12.42 -0.55 -1.56
CA LEU A 111 13.24 -0.14 -0.43
C LEU A 111 13.76 -1.34 0.37
N ARG A 112 12.89 -2.31 0.63
CA ARG A 112 13.24 -3.47 1.43
C ARG A 112 14.09 -4.49 0.69
N ARG A 113 13.75 -4.80 -0.56
CA ARG A 113 14.40 -5.87 -1.33
C ARG A 113 15.55 -5.35 -2.20
N ASP A 114 15.25 -4.43 -3.10
CA ASP A 114 16.25 -3.99 -4.08
C ASP A 114 17.32 -3.10 -3.44
N GLN A 115 16.92 -2.26 -2.49
CA GLN A 115 17.81 -1.36 -1.78
C GLN A 115 18.31 -1.95 -0.45
N ALA A 116 17.81 -3.12 -0.08
CA ALA A 116 18.26 -3.92 1.08
C ALA A 116 18.21 -3.15 2.40
N LEU A 117 17.23 -2.26 2.56
CA LEU A 117 17.06 -1.52 3.80
C LEU A 117 16.30 -2.36 4.85
N SER A 118 16.61 -2.16 6.12
CA SER A 118 15.80 -2.71 7.21
C SER A 118 14.43 -2.04 7.23
N PRO A 119 13.43 -2.63 7.94
CA PRO A 119 12.12 -1.96 8.08
C PRO A 119 12.23 -0.54 8.63
N ASP A 120 13.09 -0.31 9.62
CA ASP A 120 13.27 1.01 10.21
C ASP A 120 13.90 2.00 9.24
N GLN A 121 14.91 1.56 8.50
CA GLN A 121 15.56 2.39 7.47
C GLN A 121 14.60 2.73 6.34
N ALA A 122 13.82 1.75 5.89
CA ALA A 122 12.82 1.95 4.84
C ALA A 122 11.72 2.92 5.29
N ARG A 123 11.26 2.78 6.53
CA ARG A 123 10.28 3.69 7.14
C ARG A 123 10.81 5.11 7.19
N GLU A 124 12.04 5.30 7.67
CA GLU A 124 12.65 6.63 7.75
C GLU A 124 12.76 7.28 6.38
N ALA A 125 13.21 6.55 5.37
CA ALA A 125 13.32 7.07 4.01
C ALA A 125 11.95 7.49 3.47
N LEU A 126 10.95 6.66 3.67
CA LEU A 126 9.58 6.92 3.21
C LEU A 126 8.99 8.14 3.91
N GLU A 127 9.11 8.22 5.23
CA GLU A 127 8.58 9.34 6.01
C GLU A 127 9.24 10.66 5.62
N ARG A 128 10.55 10.65 5.40
CA ARG A 128 11.26 11.83 4.90
C ARG A 128 10.75 12.31 3.56
N ALA A 129 10.52 11.37 2.65
CA ALA A 129 10.01 11.72 1.32
C ALA A 129 8.61 12.33 1.41
N VAL A 130 7.74 11.74 2.23
CA VAL A 130 6.38 12.24 2.45
C VAL A 130 6.41 13.62 3.08
N ASP A 131 7.22 13.82 4.13
CA ASP A 131 7.33 15.10 4.81
C ASP A 131 7.82 16.21 3.86
N ALA A 132 8.82 15.91 3.04
CA ALA A 132 9.33 16.86 2.05
C ALA A 132 8.28 17.21 1.00
N LEU A 133 7.51 16.22 0.55
CA LEU A 133 6.47 16.42 -0.45
C LEU A 133 5.34 17.30 0.07
N LEU A 134 4.99 17.17 1.34
CA LEU A 134 3.84 17.83 1.97
C LEU A 134 4.21 19.12 2.74
N ALA A 135 5.48 19.44 2.77
CA ALA A 135 5.95 20.66 3.46
C ALA A 135 5.44 21.94 2.79
#